data_8d11ea1945308aea7811f3a3414ac3b9
#
_entry.id   8d11ea1945308aea7811f3a3414ac3b9
#
_cell.length_a   1.000
_cell.length_b   1.000
_cell.length_c   1.000
_cell.angle_alpha   90.00
_cell.angle_beta   90.00
_cell.angle_gamma   90.00
#
_symmetry.space_group_name_H-M   'P 1'
#
loop_
_entity.id
_entity.type
_entity.pdbx_description
1 polymer ?
#
loop_
_entity_poly.entity_id
_entity_poly.type
_entity_poly.pdbx_seq_one_letter_code
_entity_poly.pdbx_strand_id
1 'polypeptide(L)'
;MIRRGWILVLVGMVVLATPGCMVTESTYLKKVEEAGSLEQGFAACREEVERLGKQNGELAKKVQEQQAQIVQLEKSREEKVQEVSKTYTQMIEKMKSEIEDGQVTITELQGRLTVNMVDAILFDSGKADIKPEGRQVLQKVVDVIGQVEDKAIRVEGHTDNVKIGGILARVFPSNWELSAARAINVARYLQRLGVDPALLSAAAYGEYRPISENETLEGRAKNRRIEIVLVPRD
;
A
#
# COMPACT_ATOMS: atom_id res chain seq x y z
N MET A 1 -91.24 -18.68 93.02
CA MET A 1 -90.06 -18.36 93.86
C MET A 1 -88.83 -18.69 93.14
N ILE A 2 -88.02 -17.75 92.96
CA ILE A 2 -86.72 -17.50 92.27
C ILE A 2 -85.64 -18.48 92.72
N ARG A 3 -84.92 -19.03 91.72
CA ARG A 3 -83.47 -19.36 91.87
C ARG A 3 -82.68 -19.12 90.59
N ARG A 4 -81.87 -18.14 90.70
CA ARG A 4 -80.84 -17.76 89.74
C ARG A 4 -79.70 -18.77 89.76
N GLY A 5 -79.42 -19.38 88.68
CA GLY A 5 -78.19 -20.19 88.45
C GLY A 5 -77.24 -19.43 87.51
N TRP A 6 -76.07 -19.16 87.98
CA TRP A 6 -75.00 -18.55 87.25
C TRP A 6 -74.35 -19.62 86.39
N ILE A 7 -74.36 -19.38 85.13
CA ILE A 7 -73.57 -20.15 84.18
C ILE A 7 -72.29 -19.35 83.92
N LEU A 8 -71.18 -19.85 84.36
CA LEU A 8 -69.82 -19.40 84.02
C LEU A 8 -69.49 -19.92 82.65
N VAL A 9 -69.42 -19.00 81.67
CA VAL A 9 -68.95 -19.28 80.32
C VAL A 9 -67.41 -19.12 80.41
N LEU A 10 -66.65 -20.23 80.39
CA LEU A 10 -65.23 -20.29 80.19
C LEU A 10 -65.04 -20.13 78.69
N VAL A 11 -64.64 -18.90 78.24
CA VAL A 11 -64.13 -18.66 76.89
C VAL A 11 -62.69 -19.14 76.85
N GLY A 12 -62.51 -20.36 76.34
CA GLY A 12 -61.20 -20.85 76.03
C GLY A 12 -60.58 -20.07 74.84
N MET A 13 -59.60 -19.28 75.13
CA MET A 13 -58.80 -18.57 74.11
C MET A 13 -57.84 -19.59 73.52
N VAL A 14 -58.22 -20.16 72.35
CA VAL A 14 -57.35 -20.98 71.58
C VAL A 14 -56.40 -20.02 70.86
N VAL A 15 -55.20 -19.86 71.36
CA VAL A 15 -54.10 -19.19 70.65
C VAL A 15 -53.59 -20.17 69.62
N LEU A 16 -54.03 -19.95 68.38
CA LEU A 16 -53.43 -20.58 67.22
C LEU A 16 -51.97 -20.09 67.04
N ALA A 17 -51.03 -20.87 67.62
CA ALA A 17 -49.62 -20.68 67.32
C ALA A 17 -49.32 -21.06 65.86
N THR A 18 -49.43 -20.08 64.98
CA THR A 18 -48.82 -20.22 63.63
C THR A 18 -47.34 -20.35 63.86
N PRO A 19 -46.67 -21.36 63.22
CA PRO A 19 -45.21 -21.38 63.22
C PRO A 19 -44.73 -20.24 62.32
N GLY A 20 -44.68 -19.05 62.89
CA GLY A 20 -43.93 -17.95 62.24
C GLY A 20 -42.49 -18.39 62.11
N CYS A 21 -41.98 -18.45 60.92
CA CYS A 21 -40.54 -18.60 60.66
C CYS A 21 -39.81 -17.49 61.43
N MET A 22 -39.32 -17.82 62.63
CA MET A 22 -38.44 -16.92 63.35
C MET A 22 -37.09 -16.90 62.63
N VAL A 23 -36.95 -15.98 61.66
CA VAL A 23 -35.66 -15.69 61.06
C VAL A 23 -34.84 -14.96 62.12
N THR A 24 -33.69 -15.51 62.49
CA THR A 24 -32.78 -14.83 63.41
C THR A 24 -32.29 -13.53 62.81
N GLU A 25 -32.12 -12.51 63.64
CA GLU A 25 -31.66 -11.18 63.19
C GLU A 25 -30.36 -11.27 62.38
N SER A 26 -29.45 -12.14 62.75
CA SER A 26 -28.19 -12.41 62.02
C SER A 26 -28.46 -12.97 60.59
N THR A 27 -29.46 -13.81 60.40
CA THR A 27 -29.80 -14.38 59.10
C THR A 27 -30.49 -13.31 58.24
N TYR A 28 -31.32 -12.46 58.83
CA TYR A 28 -31.96 -11.35 58.16
C TYR A 28 -30.91 -10.33 57.67
N LEU A 29 -29.96 -9.91 58.55
CA LEU A 29 -28.89 -8.98 58.19
C LEU A 29 -27.99 -9.54 57.09
N LYS A 30 -27.62 -10.82 57.15
CA LYS A 30 -26.87 -11.47 56.04
C LYS A 30 -27.62 -11.41 54.71
N LYS A 31 -28.94 -11.65 54.72
CA LYS A 31 -29.74 -11.62 53.51
C LYS A 31 -29.93 -10.19 52.96
N VAL A 32 -29.96 -9.19 53.81
CA VAL A 32 -29.96 -7.78 53.41
C VAL A 32 -28.61 -7.38 52.78
N GLU A 33 -27.50 -7.83 53.37
CA GLU A 33 -26.18 -7.57 52.83
C GLU A 33 -25.95 -8.29 51.47
N GLU A 34 -26.36 -9.56 51.37
CA GLU A 34 -26.37 -10.30 50.08
C GLU A 34 -27.24 -9.60 49.01
N ALA A 35 -28.43 -9.14 49.37
CA ALA A 35 -29.31 -8.41 48.46
C ALA A 35 -28.66 -7.09 48.00
N GLY A 36 -28.08 -6.33 48.94
CA GLY A 36 -27.37 -5.10 48.62
C GLY A 36 -26.15 -5.32 47.71
N SER A 37 -25.37 -6.37 47.92
CA SER A 37 -24.26 -6.72 47.06
C SER A 37 -24.70 -7.17 45.67
N LEU A 38 -25.78 -7.93 45.56
CA LEU A 38 -26.41 -8.33 44.31
C LEU A 38 -26.94 -7.11 43.54
N GLU A 39 -27.56 -6.17 44.22
CA GLU A 39 -28.10 -4.95 43.60
C GLU A 39 -27.00 -4.07 43.04
N GLN A 40 -25.88 -3.92 43.77
CA GLN A 40 -24.67 -3.25 43.31
C GLN A 40 -24.05 -3.96 42.10
N GLY A 41 -23.92 -5.29 42.12
CA GLY A 41 -23.43 -6.11 41.03
C GLY A 41 -24.33 -6.00 39.79
N PHE A 42 -25.64 -5.94 39.98
CA PHE A 42 -26.60 -5.76 38.88
C PHE A 42 -26.50 -4.36 38.23
N ALA A 43 -26.32 -3.33 39.06
CA ALA A 43 -26.11 -1.96 38.57
C ALA A 43 -24.81 -1.86 37.76
N ALA A 44 -23.69 -2.40 38.24
CA ALA A 44 -22.40 -2.43 37.54
C ALA A 44 -22.49 -3.21 36.21
N CYS A 45 -23.15 -4.37 36.22
CA CYS A 45 -23.36 -5.16 35.02
C CYS A 45 -24.20 -4.39 33.98
N ARG A 46 -25.20 -3.68 34.41
CA ARG A 46 -26.06 -2.86 33.53
C ARG A 46 -25.28 -1.71 32.90
N GLU A 47 -24.45 -1.03 33.67
CA GLU A 47 -23.57 0.03 33.17
C GLU A 47 -22.57 -0.50 32.14
N GLU A 48 -21.96 -1.69 32.40
CA GLU A 48 -21.04 -2.33 31.48
C GLU A 48 -21.71 -2.76 30.18
N VAL A 49 -22.94 -3.30 30.23
CA VAL A 49 -23.75 -3.63 29.04
C VAL A 49 -24.02 -2.39 28.20
N GLU A 50 -24.36 -1.26 28.84
CA GLU A 50 -24.59 -0.01 28.12
C GLU A 50 -23.29 0.51 27.47
N ARG A 51 -22.17 0.46 28.20
CA ARG A 51 -20.85 0.83 27.72
C ARG A 51 -20.43 -0.02 26.52
N LEU A 52 -20.56 -1.34 26.63
CA LEU A 52 -20.27 -2.28 25.53
C LEU A 52 -21.20 -2.07 24.34
N GLY A 53 -22.46 -1.75 24.56
CA GLY A 53 -23.41 -1.42 23.52
C GLY A 53 -22.99 -0.17 22.71
N LYS A 54 -22.55 0.88 23.40
CA LYS A 54 -22.01 2.10 22.77
C LYS A 54 -20.73 1.78 21.97
N GLN A 55 -19.79 1.04 22.56
CA GLN A 55 -18.56 0.64 21.88
C GLN A 55 -18.83 -0.23 20.64
N ASN A 56 -19.74 -1.19 20.73
CA ASN A 56 -20.14 -1.99 19.56
C ASN A 56 -20.76 -1.13 18.44
N GLY A 57 -21.58 -0.14 18.81
CA GLY A 57 -22.13 0.81 17.83
C GLY A 57 -21.05 1.65 17.14
N GLU A 58 -20.05 2.12 17.87
CA GLU A 58 -18.91 2.87 17.31
C GLU A 58 -18.01 1.99 16.42
N LEU A 59 -17.74 0.76 16.86
CA LEU A 59 -16.98 -0.21 16.07
C LEU A 59 -17.70 -0.58 14.78
N ALA A 60 -19.01 -0.79 14.83
CA ALA A 60 -19.81 -1.09 13.64
C ALA A 60 -19.75 0.05 12.61
N LYS A 61 -19.81 1.31 13.06
CA LYS A 61 -19.63 2.48 12.17
C LYS A 61 -18.24 2.50 11.55
N LYS A 62 -17.17 2.29 12.36
CA LYS A 62 -15.79 2.25 11.85
C LYS A 62 -15.59 1.14 10.82
N VAL A 63 -16.14 -0.05 11.06
CA VAL A 63 -16.09 -1.17 10.11
C VAL A 63 -16.77 -0.78 8.79
N GLN A 64 -17.93 -0.15 8.86
CA GLN A 64 -18.65 0.29 7.66
C GLN A 64 -17.87 1.37 6.88
N GLU A 65 -17.27 2.33 7.57
CA GLU A 65 -16.42 3.37 6.96
C GLU A 65 -15.17 2.76 6.30
N GLN A 66 -14.50 1.85 6.99
CA GLN A 66 -13.33 1.14 6.46
C GLN A 66 -13.69 0.28 5.24
N GLN A 67 -14.84 -0.40 5.26
CA GLN A 67 -15.31 -1.19 4.13
C GLN A 67 -15.57 -0.30 2.91
N ALA A 68 -16.17 0.87 3.08
CA ALA A 68 -16.36 1.82 2.00
C ALA A 68 -15.03 2.34 1.43
N GLN A 69 -14.04 2.61 2.30
CA GLN A 69 -12.70 3.01 1.89
C GLN A 69 -11.99 1.90 1.11
N ILE A 70 -12.10 0.64 1.53
CA ILE A 70 -11.53 -0.52 0.82
C ILE A 70 -12.10 -0.60 -0.59
N VAL A 71 -13.42 -0.54 -0.75
CA VAL A 71 -14.07 -0.59 -2.07
C VAL A 71 -13.60 0.55 -2.98
N GLN A 72 -13.46 1.75 -2.42
CA GLN A 72 -12.96 2.90 -3.19
C GLN A 72 -11.50 2.74 -3.61
N LEU A 73 -10.66 2.23 -2.71
CA LEU A 73 -9.24 1.96 -3.00
C LEU A 73 -9.08 0.84 -4.04
N GLU A 74 -9.86 -0.22 -3.97
CA GLU A 74 -9.86 -1.31 -4.94
C GLU A 74 -10.25 -0.81 -6.34
N LYS A 75 -11.30 0.00 -6.43
CA LYS A 75 -11.72 0.62 -7.69
C LYS A 75 -10.62 1.52 -8.28
N SER A 76 -10.04 2.39 -7.46
CA SER A 76 -8.93 3.26 -7.89
C SER A 76 -7.70 2.47 -8.34
N ARG A 77 -7.40 1.36 -7.65
CA ARG A 77 -6.31 0.46 -8.04
C ARG A 77 -6.58 -0.20 -9.39
N GLU A 78 -7.81 -0.67 -9.61
CA GLU A 78 -8.18 -1.32 -10.86
C GLU A 78 -8.10 -0.35 -12.04
N GLU A 79 -8.58 0.88 -11.89
CA GLU A 79 -8.46 1.94 -12.89
C GLU A 79 -6.99 2.22 -13.25
N LYS A 80 -6.11 2.30 -12.25
CA LYS A 80 -4.66 2.48 -12.47
C LYS A 80 -4.01 1.30 -13.17
N VAL A 81 -4.39 0.07 -12.84
CA VAL A 81 -3.89 -1.14 -13.52
C VAL A 81 -4.32 -1.16 -14.99
N GLN A 82 -5.56 -0.81 -15.29
CA GLN A 82 -6.06 -0.73 -16.67
C GLN A 82 -5.33 0.35 -17.47
N GLU A 83 -5.06 1.51 -16.88
CA GLU A 83 -4.30 2.58 -17.51
C GLU A 83 -2.88 2.14 -17.88
N VAL A 84 -2.17 1.50 -16.94
CA VAL A 84 -0.81 0.97 -17.16
C VAL A 84 -0.83 -0.11 -18.25
N SER A 85 -1.80 -1.02 -18.22
CA SER A 85 -1.95 -2.08 -19.21
C SER A 85 -2.22 -1.50 -20.62
N LYS A 86 -3.03 -0.46 -20.73
CA LYS A 86 -3.27 0.25 -22.00
C LYS A 86 -1.98 0.91 -22.52
N THR A 87 -1.26 1.60 -21.64
CA THR A 87 0.01 2.23 -21.96
C THR A 87 1.05 1.20 -22.42
N TYR A 88 1.13 0.06 -21.74
CA TYR A 88 1.99 -1.08 -22.10
C TYR A 88 1.66 -1.60 -23.52
N THR A 89 0.39 -1.83 -23.82
CA THR A 89 -0.05 -2.30 -25.14
C THR A 89 0.30 -1.30 -26.24
N GLN A 90 0.05 -0.02 -26.02
CA GLN A 90 0.39 1.04 -26.99
C GLN A 90 1.91 1.13 -27.22
N MET A 91 2.71 0.93 -26.18
CA MET A 91 4.18 0.92 -26.27
C MET A 91 4.66 -0.26 -27.13
N ILE A 92 4.13 -1.48 -26.88
CA ILE A 92 4.47 -2.66 -27.69
C ILE A 92 4.13 -2.45 -29.14
N GLU A 93 2.95 -1.91 -29.45
CA GLU A 93 2.55 -1.65 -30.85
C GLU A 93 3.46 -0.64 -31.54
N LYS A 94 3.78 0.46 -30.86
CA LYS A 94 4.63 1.52 -31.43
C LYS A 94 6.09 1.14 -31.60
N MET A 95 6.60 0.24 -30.75
CA MET A 95 8.01 -0.16 -30.72
C MET A 95 8.23 -1.60 -31.17
N LYS A 96 7.28 -2.17 -31.92
CA LYS A 96 7.30 -3.57 -32.32
C LYS A 96 8.60 -3.94 -33.06
N SER A 97 9.06 -3.11 -33.99
CA SER A 97 10.30 -3.34 -34.73
C SER A 97 11.53 -3.39 -33.83
N GLU A 98 11.67 -2.44 -32.90
CA GLU A 98 12.80 -2.35 -31.98
C GLU A 98 12.79 -3.49 -30.95
N ILE A 99 11.60 -4.01 -30.61
CA ILE A 99 11.44 -5.19 -29.76
C ILE A 99 11.85 -6.47 -30.51
N GLU A 100 11.40 -6.65 -31.75
CA GLU A 100 11.75 -7.77 -32.61
C GLU A 100 13.26 -7.83 -32.90
N ASP A 101 13.90 -6.68 -33.05
CA ASP A 101 15.35 -6.53 -33.21
C ASP A 101 16.13 -6.71 -31.88
N GLY A 102 15.46 -6.90 -30.75
CA GLY A 102 16.08 -7.07 -29.43
C GLY A 102 16.73 -5.79 -28.87
N GLN A 103 16.39 -4.63 -29.43
CA GLN A 103 16.97 -3.34 -29.05
C GLN A 103 16.22 -2.70 -27.88
N VAL A 104 14.93 -3.03 -27.72
CA VAL A 104 14.04 -2.55 -26.68
C VAL A 104 13.33 -3.73 -26.03
N THR A 105 13.16 -3.65 -24.72
CA THR A 105 12.31 -4.56 -23.95
C THR A 105 11.39 -3.74 -23.06
N ILE A 106 10.10 -4.04 -23.07
CA ILE A 106 9.13 -3.37 -22.23
C ILE A 106 8.64 -4.37 -21.19
N THR A 107 8.72 -3.99 -19.92
CA THR A 107 8.25 -4.81 -18.80
C THR A 107 7.26 -4.04 -17.95
N GLU A 108 6.22 -4.73 -17.52
CA GLU A 108 5.26 -4.23 -16.55
C GLU A 108 5.30 -5.14 -15.32
N LEU A 109 5.58 -4.57 -14.16
CA LEU A 109 5.57 -5.30 -12.91
C LEU A 109 4.96 -4.43 -11.80
N GLN A 110 3.89 -4.91 -11.18
CA GLN A 110 3.21 -4.24 -10.06
C GLN A 110 2.77 -2.79 -10.39
N GLY A 111 2.26 -2.56 -11.60
CA GLY A 111 1.84 -1.24 -12.06
C GLY A 111 3.00 -0.28 -12.39
N ARG A 112 4.19 -0.82 -12.54
CA ARG A 112 5.40 -0.10 -12.86
C ARG A 112 5.83 -0.48 -14.27
N LEU A 113 5.76 0.47 -15.18
CA LEU A 113 6.17 0.29 -16.58
C LEU A 113 7.63 0.70 -16.74
N THR A 114 8.44 -0.20 -17.30
CA THR A 114 9.85 0.05 -17.59
C THR A 114 10.13 -0.24 -19.05
N VAL A 115 10.71 0.74 -19.74
CA VAL A 115 11.23 0.61 -21.10
C VAL A 115 12.75 0.50 -21.01
N ASN A 116 13.26 -0.68 -21.32
CA ASN A 116 14.68 -1.00 -21.40
C ASN A 116 15.18 -0.81 -22.81
N MET A 117 16.23 -0.02 -23.00
CA MET A 117 16.89 0.21 -24.28
C MET A 117 18.34 -0.14 -24.18
N VAL A 118 18.83 -1.01 -25.06
CA VAL A 118 20.27 -1.33 -25.12
C VAL A 118 21.07 -0.09 -25.51
N ASP A 119 22.22 0.07 -24.89
CA ASP A 119 23.15 1.19 -25.09
C ASP A 119 23.49 1.47 -26.57
N ALA A 120 23.68 0.43 -27.34
CA ALA A 120 24.12 0.51 -28.74
C ALA A 120 23.13 1.23 -29.65
N ILE A 121 21.84 1.28 -29.34
CA ILE A 121 20.86 2.06 -30.13
C ILE A 121 20.91 3.55 -29.77
N LEU A 122 21.28 3.87 -28.54
CA LEU A 122 21.25 5.24 -28.04
C LEU A 122 22.58 5.96 -28.21
N PHE A 123 23.71 5.26 -28.06
CA PHE A 123 25.04 5.86 -27.97
C PHE A 123 26.09 5.13 -28.79
N ASP A 124 27.11 5.86 -29.21
CA ASP A 124 28.36 5.26 -29.65
C ASP A 124 29.18 4.80 -28.45
N SER A 125 30.13 3.87 -28.70
CA SER A 125 31.01 3.37 -27.65
C SER A 125 31.77 4.51 -26.95
N GLY A 126 31.67 4.55 -25.63
CA GLY A 126 32.35 5.56 -24.80
C GLY A 126 31.73 6.97 -24.92
N LYS A 127 30.63 7.16 -25.61
CA LYS A 127 29.96 8.46 -25.71
C LYS A 127 28.68 8.50 -24.90
N ALA A 128 28.25 9.71 -24.56
CA ALA A 128 26.97 9.99 -23.92
C ALA A 128 26.03 10.84 -24.81
N ASP A 129 26.46 11.20 -26.03
CA ASP A 129 25.62 11.90 -27.00
C ASP A 129 24.69 10.94 -27.70
N ILE A 130 23.40 11.31 -27.77
CA ILE A 130 22.35 10.46 -28.33
C ILE A 130 22.45 10.46 -29.86
N LYS A 131 22.55 9.26 -30.43
CA LYS A 131 22.57 9.00 -31.88
C LYS A 131 21.24 9.35 -32.54
N PRO A 132 21.22 9.61 -33.86
CA PRO A 132 19.96 9.86 -34.59
C PRO A 132 18.94 8.75 -34.44
N GLU A 133 19.36 7.47 -34.48
CA GLU A 133 18.49 6.30 -34.32
C GLU A 133 17.87 6.28 -32.92
N GLY A 134 18.67 6.55 -31.87
CA GLY A 134 18.20 6.63 -30.50
C GLY A 134 17.19 7.76 -30.29
N ARG A 135 17.33 8.88 -31.01
CA ARG A 135 16.35 9.97 -30.95
C ARG A 135 14.99 9.55 -31.51
N GLN A 136 14.94 8.76 -32.57
CA GLN A 136 13.70 8.23 -33.13
C GLN A 136 12.99 7.30 -32.14
N VAL A 137 13.74 6.42 -31.48
CA VAL A 137 13.20 5.52 -30.45
C VAL A 137 12.65 6.31 -29.26
N LEU A 138 13.42 7.30 -28.76
CA LEU A 138 12.98 8.15 -27.65
C LEU A 138 11.74 8.98 -28.01
N GLN A 139 11.58 9.40 -29.29
CA GLN A 139 10.35 10.07 -29.74
C GLN A 139 9.14 9.15 -29.60
N LYS A 140 9.25 7.88 -30.04
CA LYS A 140 8.18 6.88 -29.90
C LYS A 140 7.79 6.66 -28.44
N VAL A 141 8.78 6.64 -27.55
CA VAL A 141 8.54 6.55 -26.10
C VAL A 141 7.72 7.74 -25.61
N VAL A 142 8.15 8.98 -25.94
CA VAL A 142 7.46 10.21 -25.52
C VAL A 142 6.03 10.28 -26.07
N ASP A 143 5.80 9.86 -27.30
CA ASP A 143 4.45 9.83 -27.90
C ASP A 143 3.44 9.00 -27.11
N VAL A 144 3.91 8.03 -26.35
CA VAL A 144 3.07 7.19 -25.48
C VAL A 144 3.03 7.72 -24.06
N ILE A 145 4.21 7.97 -23.44
CA ILE A 145 4.28 8.40 -22.04
C ILE A 145 3.80 9.83 -21.82
N GLY A 146 3.88 10.68 -22.81
CA GLY A 146 3.40 12.08 -22.75
C GLY A 146 1.89 12.21 -22.56
N GLN A 147 1.13 11.10 -22.71
CA GLN A 147 -0.32 11.03 -22.46
C GLN A 147 -0.68 10.58 -21.04
N VAL A 148 0.32 10.24 -20.22
CA VAL A 148 0.12 9.70 -18.88
C VAL A 148 0.31 10.81 -17.85
N GLU A 149 -0.79 11.27 -17.24
CA GLU A 149 -0.78 12.49 -16.40
C GLU A 149 -0.24 12.26 -14.97
N ASP A 150 -0.46 11.08 -14.37
CA ASP A 150 -0.17 10.81 -12.95
C ASP A 150 1.17 10.11 -12.69
N LYS A 151 2.13 10.19 -13.62
CA LYS A 151 3.41 9.52 -13.49
C LYS A 151 4.58 10.50 -13.60
N ALA A 152 5.60 10.25 -12.77
CA ALA A 152 6.92 10.79 -12.97
C ALA A 152 7.76 9.81 -13.80
N ILE A 153 8.74 10.34 -14.53
CA ILE A 153 9.62 9.58 -15.41
C ILE A 153 11.02 9.59 -14.81
N ARG A 154 11.53 8.42 -14.52
CA ARG A 154 12.91 8.27 -14.07
C ARG A 154 13.74 7.59 -15.14
N VAL A 155 14.81 8.24 -15.57
CA VAL A 155 15.80 7.70 -16.50
C VAL A 155 16.94 7.10 -15.69
N GLU A 156 17.17 5.80 -15.85
CA GLU A 156 18.19 5.06 -15.11
C GLU A 156 19.29 4.60 -16.06
N GLY A 157 20.56 4.96 -15.74
CA GLY A 157 21.73 4.59 -16.55
C GLY A 157 22.50 3.43 -15.91
N HIS A 158 22.84 2.44 -16.74
CA HIS A 158 23.58 1.25 -16.36
C HIS A 158 24.75 0.98 -17.32
N THR A 159 25.82 0.37 -16.80
CA THR A 159 26.97 -0.10 -17.59
C THR A 159 27.22 -1.59 -17.32
N ASP A 160 28.11 -2.17 -18.09
CA ASP A 160 28.77 -3.42 -17.73
C ASP A 160 29.89 -3.16 -16.69
N ASN A 161 30.61 -4.23 -16.31
CA ASN A 161 31.69 -4.18 -15.34
C ASN A 161 33.06 -3.86 -15.96
N VAL A 162 33.12 -3.51 -17.24
CA VAL A 162 34.38 -3.12 -17.87
C VAL A 162 34.83 -1.77 -17.34
N LYS A 163 36.02 -1.71 -16.76
CA LYS A 163 36.56 -0.46 -16.23
C LYS A 163 36.86 0.54 -17.33
N ILE A 164 36.47 1.78 -17.10
CA ILE A 164 36.82 2.88 -17.99
C ILE A 164 38.30 3.17 -17.86
N GLY A 165 38.98 3.28 -18.99
CA GLY A 165 40.44 3.50 -19.03
C GLY A 165 40.85 4.43 -20.17
N GLY A 166 42.17 4.71 -20.24
CA GLY A 166 42.75 5.51 -21.29
C GLY A 166 42.24 6.94 -21.36
N ILE A 167 41.96 7.42 -22.57
CA ILE A 167 41.50 8.80 -22.81
C ILE A 167 40.06 9.01 -22.26
N LEU A 168 39.25 7.96 -22.27
CA LEU A 168 37.86 8.03 -21.79
C LEU A 168 37.78 8.34 -20.29
N ALA A 169 38.75 7.84 -19.50
CA ALA A 169 38.80 8.14 -18.06
C ALA A 169 39.03 9.61 -17.73
N ARG A 170 39.50 10.42 -18.70
CA ARG A 170 39.57 11.89 -18.51
C ARG A 170 38.25 12.58 -18.61
N VAL A 171 37.27 11.98 -19.30
CA VAL A 171 35.91 12.51 -19.49
C VAL A 171 34.97 11.86 -18.49
N PHE A 172 35.08 10.55 -18.32
CA PHE A 172 34.27 9.77 -17.38
C PHE A 172 35.22 8.94 -16.51
N PRO A 173 35.51 9.39 -15.28
CA PRO A 173 36.44 8.71 -14.38
C PRO A 173 36.06 7.28 -14.06
N SER A 174 34.80 6.97 -14.02
CA SER A 174 34.24 5.63 -13.75
C SER A 174 32.94 5.35 -14.48
N ASN A 175 32.42 4.14 -14.32
CA ASN A 175 31.11 3.74 -14.81
C ASN A 175 29.94 4.55 -14.18
N TRP A 176 30.16 5.15 -13.02
CA TRP A 176 29.19 6.07 -12.41
C TRP A 176 29.00 7.33 -13.25
N GLU A 177 30.07 8.01 -13.63
CA GLU A 177 30.01 9.24 -14.41
C GLU A 177 29.48 8.99 -15.82
N LEU A 178 29.87 7.87 -16.45
CA LEU A 178 29.36 7.52 -17.78
C LEU A 178 27.85 7.25 -17.74
N SER A 179 27.38 6.43 -16.79
CA SER A 179 25.95 6.12 -16.65
C SER A 179 25.13 7.35 -16.29
N ALA A 180 25.67 8.25 -15.42
CA ALA A 180 25.04 9.50 -15.07
C ALA A 180 24.90 10.45 -16.26
N ALA A 181 25.98 10.65 -17.03
CA ALA A 181 25.97 11.52 -18.21
C ALA A 181 24.94 11.04 -19.25
N ARG A 182 24.85 9.74 -19.48
CA ARG A 182 23.88 9.12 -20.39
C ARG A 182 22.46 9.30 -19.92
N ALA A 183 22.16 9.02 -18.66
CA ALA A 183 20.82 9.21 -18.08
C ALA A 183 20.40 10.67 -18.13
N ILE A 184 21.27 11.61 -17.79
CA ILE A 184 21.02 13.05 -17.86
C ILE A 184 20.75 13.50 -19.31
N ASN A 185 21.54 13.04 -20.27
CA ASN A 185 21.36 13.42 -21.66
C ASN A 185 20.04 12.88 -22.25
N VAL A 186 19.63 11.69 -21.87
CA VAL A 186 18.30 11.17 -22.22
C VAL A 186 17.21 12.01 -21.56
N ALA A 187 17.27 12.28 -20.25
CA ALA A 187 16.29 13.12 -19.57
C ALA A 187 16.16 14.52 -20.21
N ARG A 188 17.29 15.16 -20.53
CA ARG A 188 17.30 16.44 -21.26
C ARG A 188 16.70 16.32 -22.65
N TYR A 189 16.87 15.17 -23.33
CA TYR A 189 16.25 14.96 -24.63
C TYR A 189 14.74 14.80 -24.51
N LEU A 190 14.24 14.05 -23.53
CA LEU A 190 12.80 13.94 -23.23
C LEU A 190 12.19 15.31 -22.92
N GLN A 191 12.88 16.16 -22.16
CA GLN A 191 12.47 17.56 -21.92
C GLN A 191 12.33 18.35 -23.23
N ARG A 192 13.28 18.23 -24.16
CA ARG A 192 13.20 18.88 -25.47
C ARG A 192 12.05 18.39 -26.33
N LEU A 193 11.59 17.17 -26.12
CA LEU A 193 10.41 16.59 -26.77
C LEU A 193 9.10 17.01 -26.10
N GLY A 194 9.16 17.86 -25.05
CA GLY A 194 7.97 18.43 -24.42
C GLY A 194 7.55 17.78 -23.10
N VAL A 195 8.35 16.84 -22.57
CA VAL A 195 8.07 16.29 -21.23
C VAL A 195 8.39 17.35 -20.17
N ASP A 196 7.45 17.57 -19.24
CA ASP A 196 7.62 18.50 -18.13
C ASP A 196 8.86 18.14 -17.30
N PRO A 197 9.86 19.02 -17.15
CA PRO A 197 11.05 18.76 -16.37
C PRO A 197 10.76 18.47 -14.89
N ALA A 198 9.66 18.94 -14.34
CA ALA A 198 9.23 18.64 -12.98
C ALA A 198 8.88 17.14 -12.79
N LEU A 199 8.56 16.44 -13.88
CA LEU A 199 8.27 15.01 -13.87
C LEU A 199 9.51 14.15 -14.16
N LEU A 200 10.65 14.77 -14.54
CA LEU A 200 11.85 14.05 -14.94
C LEU A 200 12.85 13.92 -13.80
N SER A 201 13.39 12.74 -13.66
CA SER A 201 14.57 12.47 -12.82
C SER A 201 15.57 11.59 -13.55
N ALA A 202 16.85 11.72 -13.21
CA ALA A 202 17.92 10.88 -13.73
C ALA A 202 18.65 10.19 -12.58
N ALA A 203 18.88 8.89 -12.71
CA ALA A 203 19.63 8.10 -11.75
C ALA A 203 20.75 7.34 -12.47
N ALA A 204 21.86 7.11 -11.79
CA ALA A 204 22.97 6.34 -12.29
C ALA A 204 23.26 5.15 -11.37
N TYR A 205 23.51 4.00 -11.93
CA TYR A 205 23.83 2.79 -11.17
C TYR A 205 25.17 2.18 -11.55
N GLY A 206 25.84 2.71 -12.58
CA GLY A 206 27.09 2.14 -13.05
C GLY A 206 26.93 0.65 -13.36
N GLU A 207 27.87 -0.15 -12.91
CA GLU A 207 27.93 -1.61 -13.08
C GLU A 207 27.21 -2.41 -11.99
N TYR A 208 26.61 -1.74 -10.98
CA TYR A 208 26.18 -2.38 -9.73
C TYR A 208 24.74 -2.95 -9.77
N ARG A 209 24.06 -2.83 -10.91
CA ARG A 209 22.74 -3.43 -11.14
C ARG A 209 22.71 -4.24 -12.44
N PRO A 210 23.48 -5.34 -12.55
CA PRO A 210 23.46 -6.16 -13.74
C PRO A 210 22.13 -6.94 -13.85
N ILE A 211 21.66 -7.14 -15.09
CA ILE A 211 20.51 -7.98 -15.42
C ILE A 211 20.94 -9.27 -16.14
N SER A 212 22.21 -9.40 -16.47
CA SER A 212 22.82 -10.55 -17.11
C SER A 212 24.25 -10.74 -16.62
N GLU A 213 24.84 -11.89 -16.92
CA GLU A 213 26.22 -12.19 -16.59
C GLU A 213 27.19 -11.26 -17.33
N ASN A 214 28.24 -10.79 -16.66
CA ASN A 214 29.27 -9.90 -17.26
C ASN A 214 30.40 -10.66 -17.95
N GLU A 215 30.45 -11.98 -17.85
CA GLU A 215 31.49 -12.85 -18.42
C GLU A 215 31.39 -12.93 -19.93
N THR A 216 30.18 -12.88 -20.49
CA THR A 216 29.91 -12.95 -21.92
C THR A 216 29.76 -11.57 -22.56
N LEU A 217 30.07 -11.46 -23.87
CA LEU A 217 29.85 -10.20 -24.63
C LEU A 217 28.37 -9.84 -24.68
N GLU A 218 27.48 -10.82 -24.84
CA GLU A 218 26.04 -10.66 -24.91
C GLU A 218 25.47 -10.21 -23.56
N GLY A 219 25.92 -10.80 -22.46
CA GLY A 219 25.50 -10.39 -21.13
C GLY A 219 25.91 -8.96 -20.81
N ARG A 220 27.16 -8.58 -21.12
CA ARG A 220 27.61 -7.18 -20.99
C ARG A 220 26.80 -6.22 -21.84
N ALA A 221 26.44 -6.62 -23.08
CA ALA A 221 25.59 -5.79 -23.94
C ALA A 221 24.23 -5.53 -23.33
N LYS A 222 23.62 -6.50 -22.66
CA LYS A 222 22.34 -6.35 -21.92
C LYS A 222 22.51 -5.46 -20.69
N ASN A 223 23.65 -5.53 -20.00
CA ASN A 223 23.94 -4.70 -18.83
C ASN A 223 24.12 -3.23 -19.20
N ARG A 224 24.74 -2.93 -20.37
CA ARG A 224 24.81 -1.57 -20.90
C ARG A 224 23.46 -1.14 -21.46
N ARG A 225 22.68 -0.42 -20.66
CA ARG A 225 21.31 -0.04 -21.00
C ARG A 225 20.89 1.27 -20.36
N ILE A 226 19.84 1.84 -20.89
CA ILE A 226 19.04 2.88 -20.26
C ILE A 226 17.65 2.30 -19.96
N GLU A 227 17.19 2.50 -18.75
CA GLU A 227 15.82 2.21 -18.37
C GLU A 227 15.03 3.51 -18.20
N ILE A 228 13.87 3.61 -18.87
CA ILE A 228 12.90 4.68 -18.64
C ILE A 228 11.77 4.07 -17.83
N VAL A 229 11.63 4.51 -16.58
CA VAL A 229 10.73 3.94 -15.59
C VAL A 229 9.63 4.95 -15.28
N LEU A 230 8.37 4.55 -15.49
CA LEU A 230 7.24 5.32 -15.02
C LEU A 230 7.01 4.97 -13.54
N VAL A 231 7.14 5.97 -12.70
CA VAL A 231 6.93 5.86 -11.25
C VAL A 231 5.70 6.67 -10.83
N PRO A 232 4.99 6.27 -9.76
CA PRO A 232 3.93 7.11 -9.22
C PRO A 232 4.48 8.51 -8.91
N ARG A 233 3.65 9.53 -9.10
CA ARG A 233 3.95 10.89 -8.67
C ARG A 233 3.75 10.97 -7.16
N ASP A 234 4.76 11.42 -6.42
CA ASP A 234 4.70 11.68 -4.98
C ASP A 234 3.80 12.88 -4.64
#